data_244cc50b44a244329708b9cb4f3aef44
#
_entry.id   244cc50b44a244329708b9cb4f3aef44
#
_cell.length_a   1.000
_cell.length_b   1.000
_cell.length_c   1.000
_cell.angle_alpha   90.00
_cell.angle_beta   90.00
_cell.angle_gamma   90.00
#
_symmetry.space_group_name_H-M   'P 1'
#
loop_
_entity.id
_entity.type
_entity.pdbx_description
1 polymer ?
#
loop_
_entity_poly.entity_id
_entity_poly.type
_entity_poly.pdbx_seq_one_letter_code
_entity_poly.pdbx_strand_id
1 'polypeptide(L)'
;MSYIDNIVFVLLLAAGFGYFAFNVKKLIRNIKLGRDVNRSDNPGERWANMAMIALGQSKMVKRPVAGILHIIVYVGFVIINIELLEIIIDGIFGTHRLFSFMGGFYDVLIGSFEVLALGVIVSVAIFYIRRNIIKLWRFAHGDLKGWPKSDANIILYFETVLMLLFLTMNAADYHLQMVGAEHYTVAGSFPVSQLIEPLFSGMSEGTVILIERAAWWMHIFGILVFMNYLYFSKHLHILLAFPNTYYANLKPKGKFENLESVTNEVKLMMDPNADPFAAPAGDSAEVPAKFGASDVQDLNWVQLMNAYTCTECGRCTSVCPANITGKKLSPRKIMMDTRDRLEEVGKNIDKNNGTFVEDGKMLLNDYITPEELWACTTCNGCVEACPVNIDPLSIIMDMRRYLVMEQSAAPTELNNMMTNVENNGAPWQYSQMDRLNWKDEA
;
A
#
# COMPACT_ATOMS: atom_id res chain seq x y z
N MET A 1 -29.11 11.56 24.16
CA MET A 1 -27.86 11.25 24.90
C MET A 1 -27.69 12.22 26.04
N SER A 2 -27.12 11.81 27.16
CA SER A 2 -26.77 12.75 28.22
C SER A 2 -25.58 13.59 27.80
N TYR A 3 -25.41 14.82 28.35
CA TYR A 3 -24.21 15.63 28.08
C TYR A 3 -22.92 14.87 28.37
N ILE A 4 -22.92 13.92 29.26
CA ILE A 4 -21.79 13.07 29.62
C ILE A 4 -21.40 12.18 28.42
N ASP A 5 -22.37 11.57 27.73
CA ASP A 5 -22.11 10.72 26.58
C ASP A 5 -21.44 11.48 25.44
N ASN A 6 -21.89 12.71 25.17
CA ASN A 6 -21.27 13.58 24.16
C ASN A 6 -19.82 13.95 24.51
N ILE A 7 -19.56 14.26 25.78
CA ILE A 7 -18.19 14.57 26.25
C ILE A 7 -17.28 13.34 26.07
N VAL A 8 -17.75 12.17 26.52
CA VAL A 8 -17.00 10.91 26.37
C VAL A 8 -16.73 10.60 24.89
N PHE A 9 -17.73 10.82 24.02
CA PHE A 9 -17.60 10.63 22.59
C PHE A 9 -16.51 11.54 21.97
N VAL A 10 -16.53 12.84 22.29
CA VAL A 10 -15.53 13.80 21.80
C VAL A 10 -14.13 13.43 22.30
N LEU A 11 -13.99 13.02 23.55
CA LEU A 11 -12.69 12.57 24.07
C LEU A 11 -12.19 11.31 23.36
N LEU A 12 -13.09 10.36 23.06
CA LEU A 12 -12.76 9.17 22.30
C LEU A 12 -12.29 9.49 20.87
N LEU A 13 -12.99 10.42 20.18
CA LEU A 13 -12.58 10.91 18.86
C LEU A 13 -11.20 11.59 18.92
N ALA A 14 -11.01 12.50 19.87
CA ALA A 14 -9.75 13.22 20.04
C ALA A 14 -8.57 12.26 20.30
N ALA A 15 -8.76 11.24 21.14
CA ALA A 15 -7.76 10.21 21.41
C ALA A 15 -7.47 9.37 20.15
N GLY A 16 -8.50 8.90 19.44
CA GLY A 16 -8.37 8.08 18.25
C GLY A 16 -7.67 8.81 17.10
N PHE A 17 -8.12 10.01 16.77
CA PHE A 17 -7.49 10.82 15.70
C PHE A 17 -6.11 11.34 16.11
N GLY A 18 -5.91 11.69 17.39
CA GLY A 18 -4.62 12.13 17.90
C GLY A 18 -3.55 11.04 17.81
N TYR A 19 -3.88 9.82 18.20
CA TYR A 19 -2.96 8.67 18.10
C TYR A 19 -2.69 8.30 16.64
N PHE A 20 -3.71 8.34 15.77
CA PHE A 20 -3.53 8.13 14.34
C PHE A 20 -2.58 9.18 13.73
N ALA A 21 -2.80 10.46 13.99
CA ALA A 21 -1.95 11.54 13.50
C ALA A 21 -0.49 11.42 13.99
N PHE A 22 -0.29 10.96 15.23
CA PHE A 22 1.05 10.68 15.77
C PHE A 22 1.76 9.59 14.96
N ASN A 23 1.08 8.48 14.64
CA ASN A 23 1.67 7.40 13.84
C ASN A 23 1.89 7.80 12.37
N VAL A 24 0.97 8.59 11.78
CA VAL A 24 1.15 9.12 10.42
C VAL A 24 2.37 10.04 10.31
N LYS A 25 2.67 10.85 11.35
CA LYS A 25 3.91 11.64 11.39
C LYS A 25 5.16 10.75 11.32
N LYS A 26 5.16 9.62 12.03
CA LYS A 26 6.26 8.64 11.96
C LYS A 26 6.39 8.02 10.58
N LEU A 27 5.27 7.63 9.96
CA LEU A 27 5.24 7.11 8.61
C LEU A 27 5.85 8.10 7.61
N ILE A 28 5.41 9.36 7.65
CA ILE A 28 5.93 10.42 6.78
C ILE A 28 7.44 10.62 7.01
N ARG A 29 7.90 10.62 8.28
CA ARG A 29 9.33 10.68 8.61
C ARG A 29 10.08 9.51 7.97
N ASN A 30 9.60 8.28 8.12
CA ASN A 30 10.25 7.09 7.58
C ASN A 30 10.36 7.16 6.05
N ILE A 31 9.30 7.57 5.37
CA ILE A 31 9.33 7.77 3.91
C ILE A 31 10.37 8.84 3.52
N LYS A 32 10.49 9.91 4.31
CA LYS A 32 11.46 11.01 4.06
C LYS A 32 12.91 10.66 4.43
N LEU A 33 13.21 9.48 4.96
CA LEU A 33 14.57 8.99 5.13
C LEU A 33 15.26 8.68 3.78
N GLY A 34 14.46 8.42 2.75
CA GLY A 34 14.97 8.18 1.41
C GLY A 34 15.49 9.45 0.75
N ARG A 35 16.40 9.26 -0.21
CA ARG A 35 16.94 10.34 -1.06
C ARG A 35 15.81 11.08 -1.76
N ASP A 36 16.00 12.38 -1.95
CA ASP A 36 15.02 13.18 -2.66
C ASP A 36 15.02 12.85 -4.16
N VAL A 37 13.85 12.85 -4.76
CA VAL A 37 13.64 12.71 -6.20
C VAL A 37 12.49 13.62 -6.62
N ASN A 38 12.71 14.39 -7.68
CA ASN A 38 11.67 15.26 -8.20
C ASN A 38 10.62 14.45 -8.97
N ARG A 39 9.38 14.52 -8.50
CA ARG A 39 8.18 13.95 -9.12
C ARG A 39 7.09 15.00 -9.31
N SER A 40 7.48 16.26 -9.58
CA SER A 40 6.55 17.36 -9.86
C SER A 40 6.27 17.60 -11.34
N ASP A 41 6.99 16.87 -12.22
CA ASP A 41 6.82 16.93 -13.67
C ASP A 41 5.44 16.40 -14.11
N ASN A 42 4.92 16.90 -15.22
CA ASN A 42 3.69 16.43 -15.87
C ASN A 42 2.47 16.28 -14.92
N PRO A 43 2.08 17.29 -14.13
CA PRO A 43 1.04 17.16 -13.11
C PRO A 43 -0.30 16.66 -13.67
N GLY A 44 -0.70 17.05 -14.87
CA GLY A 44 -1.93 16.59 -15.52
C GLY A 44 -1.92 15.08 -15.75
N GLU A 45 -0.81 14.52 -16.24
CA GLU A 45 -0.66 13.09 -16.44
C GLU A 45 -0.65 12.32 -15.10
N ARG A 46 -0.03 12.87 -14.05
CA ARG A 46 -0.03 12.31 -12.70
C ARG A 46 -1.42 12.22 -12.10
N TRP A 47 -2.21 13.30 -12.22
CA TRP A 47 -3.60 13.31 -11.79
C TRP A 47 -4.46 12.31 -12.59
N ALA A 48 -4.28 12.23 -13.91
CA ALA A 48 -4.97 11.27 -14.75
C ALA A 48 -4.60 9.81 -14.37
N ASN A 49 -3.32 9.55 -14.11
CA ASN A 49 -2.84 8.23 -13.67
C ASN A 49 -3.45 7.83 -12.32
N MET A 50 -3.45 8.73 -11.34
CA MET A 50 -4.07 8.50 -10.04
C MET A 50 -5.59 8.29 -10.18
N ALA A 51 -6.27 9.12 -10.94
CA ALA A 51 -7.70 9.00 -11.17
C ALA A 51 -8.08 7.68 -11.85
N MET A 52 -7.35 7.26 -12.89
CA MET A 52 -7.64 6.00 -13.57
C MET A 52 -7.31 4.77 -12.71
N ILE A 53 -6.24 4.79 -11.95
CA ILE A 53 -5.73 3.61 -11.25
C ILE A 53 -6.28 3.51 -9.84
N ALA A 54 -6.15 4.56 -9.02
CA ALA A 54 -6.61 4.53 -7.64
C ALA A 54 -8.13 4.72 -7.53
N LEU A 55 -8.71 5.71 -8.19
CA LEU A 55 -10.17 5.92 -8.16
C LEU A 55 -10.90 4.96 -9.11
N GLY A 56 -10.49 4.89 -10.36
CA GLY A 56 -11.14 4.09 -11.40
C GLY A 56 -10.84 2.60 -11.38
N GLN A 57 -9.94 2.13 -10.49
CA GLN A 57 -9.60 0.71 -10.28
C GLN A 57 -9.22 -0.06 -11.57
N SER A 58 -8.73 0.64 -12.62
CA SER A 58 -8.54 0.10 -13.97
C SER A 58 -7.61 -1.11 -14.04
N LYS A 59 -6.57 -1.18 -13.20
CA LYS A 59 -5.68 -2.34 -13.07
C LYS A 59 -6.26 -3.45 -12.19
N MET A 60 -7.20 -3.13 -11.30
CA MET A 60 -7.79 -4.10 -10.41
C MET A 60 -8.66 -5.11 -11.19
N VAL A 61 -9.44 -4.63 -12.15
CA VAL A 61 -10.36 -5.47 -12.96
C VAL A 61 -9.67 -6.43 -13.92
N LYS A 62 -8.36 -6.30 -14.17
CA LYS A 62 -7.58 -7.30 -14.93
C LYS A 62 -7.65 -8.72 -14.36
N ARG A 63 -8.06 -8.86 -13.10
CA ARG A 63 -8.41 -10.15 -12.46
C ARG A 63 -9.87 -10.05 -12.00
N PRO A 64 -10.85 -10.44 -12.84
CA PRO A 64 -12.25 -10.04 -12.68
C PRO A 64 -12.87 -10.45 -11.34
N VAL A 65 -12.70 -11.68 -10.89
CA VAL A 65 -13.26 -12.12 -9.59
C VAL A 65 -12.74 -11.29 -8.43
N ALA A 66 -11.42 -11.08 -8.33
CA ALA A 66 -10.85 -10.27 -7.26
C ALA A 66 -11.17 -8.78 -7.47
N GLY A 67 -11.26 -8.33 -8.71
CA GLY A 67 -11.54 -6.95 -9.07
C GLY A 67 -12.97 -6.54 -8.70
N ILE A 68 -13.96 -7.31 -9.07
CA ILE A 68 -15.38 -7.02 -8.77
C ILE A 68 -15.60 -7.00 -7.26
N LEU A 69 -15.14 -8.03 -6.54
CA LEU A 69 -15.27 -8.08 -5.09
C LEU A 69 -14.58 -6.89 -4.40
N HIS A 70 -13.39 -6.50 -4.89
CA HIS A 70 -12.69 -5.34 -4.35
C HIS A 70 -13.41 -4.02 -4.67
N ILE A 71 -14.01 -3.88 -5.84
CA ILE A 71 -14.80 -2.69 -6.19
C ILE A 71 -16.02 -2.58 -5.28
N ILE A 72 -16.69 -3.67 -4.97
CA ILE A 72 -17.84 -3.67 -4.03
C ILE A 72 -17.38 -3.17 -2.65
N VAL A 73 -16.26 -3.70 -2.12
CA VAL A 73 -15.69 -3.25 -0.85
C VAL A 73 -15.25 -1.78 -0.92
N TYR A 74 -14.59 -1.38 -2.00
CA TYR A 74 -14.12 0.00 -2.20
C TYR A 74 -15.27 1.01 -2.28
N VAL A 75 -16.29 0.73 -3.10
CA VAL A 75 -17.48 1.59 -3.24
C VAL A 75 -18.27 1.60 -1.93
N GLY A 76 -18.44 0.44 -1.29
CA GLY A 76 -19.04 0.33 0.02
C GLY A 76 -18.30 1.19 1.05
N PHE A 77 -16.98 1.08 1.12
CA PHE A 77 -16.17 1.91 2.01
C PHE A 77 -16.40 3.41 1.78
N VAL A 78 -16.36 3.89 0.54
CA VAL A 78 -16.53 5.32 0.24
C VAL A 78 -17.93 5.82 0.58
N ILE A 79 -18.97 5.07 0.23
CA ILE A 79 -20.36 5.50 0.37
C ILE A 79 -20.85 5.35 1.82
N ILE A 80 -20.54 4.23 2.49
CA ILE A 80 -20.96 4.01 3.88
C ILE A 80 -20.28 5.00 4.84
N ASN A 81 -19.09 5.52 4.51
CA ASN A 81 -18.45 6.56 5.32
C ASN A 81 -19.24 7.90 5.37
N ILE A 82 -20.25 8.09 4.53
CA ILE A 82 -21.18 9.22 4.66
C ILE A 82 -22.02 9.05 5.94
N GLU A 83 -22.44 7.83 6.26
CA GLU A 83 -23.15 7.55 7.52
C GLU A 83 -22.22 7.68 8.74
N LEU A 84 -20.93 7.31 8.60
CA LEU A 84 -19.94 7.59 9.65
C LEU A 84 -19.88 9.10 9.96
N LEU A 85 -19.98 9.96 8.94
CA LEU A 85 -20.03 11.41 9.14
C LEU A 85 -21.28 11.80 9.93
N GLU A 86 -22.44 11.22 9.63
CA GLU A 86 -23.68 11.43 10.41
C GLU A 86 -23.51 10.97 11.86
N ILE A 87 -22.98 9.75 12.08
CA ILE A 87 -22.70 9.22 13.42
C ILE A 87 -21.78 10.15 14.24
N ILE A 88 -20.74 10.72 13.60
CA ILE A 88 -19.83 11.66 14.26
C ILE A 88 -20.57 12.92 14.69
N ILE A 89 -21.40 13.49 13.82
CA ILE A 89 -22.17 14.70 14.11
C ILE A 89 -23.19 14.42 15.20
N ASP A 90 -23.94 13.33 15.09
CA ASP A 90 -24.94 12.91 16.08
C ASP A 90 -24.30 12.67 17.46
N GLY A 91 -23.15 12.03 17.50
CA GLY A 91 -22.41 11.81 18.73
C GLY A 91 -21.89 13.07 19.41
N ILE A 92 -21.48 14.08 18.61
CA ILE A 92 -21.00 15.38 19.15
C ILE A 92 -22.17 16.21 19.68
N PHE A 93 -23.27 16.32 18.93
CA PHE A 93 -24.39 17.21 19.24
C PHE A 93 -25.54 16.55 19.98
N GLY A 94 -25.54 15.22 20.12
CA GLY A 94 -26.63 14.48 20.76
C GLY A 94 -27.90 14.38 19.90
N THR A 95 -27.77 14.55 18.61
CA THR A 95 -28.85 14.37 17.62
C THR A 95 -29.04 12.90 17.28
N HIS A 96 -30.10 12.59 16.55
CA HIS A 96 -30.36 11.25 16.02
C HIS A 96 -30.79 11.39 14.56
N ARG A 97 -30.04 10.77 13.66
CA ARG A 97 -30.23 10.82 12.20
C ARG A 97 -30.38 12.26 11.69
N LEU A 98 -29.34 13.07 11.92
CA LEU A 98 -29.34 14.48 11.58
C LEU A 98 -29.69 14.73 10.09
N PHE A 99 -29.27 13.84 9.19
CA PHE A 99 -29.53 14.01 7.75
C PHE A 99 -30.95 13.60 7.31
N SER A 100 -31.81 13.14 8.23
CA SER A 100 -33.20 12.77 7.93
C SER A 100 -34.03 13.90 7.30
N PHE A 101 -33.60 15.18 7.49
CA PHE A 101 -34.24 16.34 6.84
C PHE A 101 -34.22 16.28 5.30
N MET A 102 -33.35 15.43 4.70
CA MET A 102 -33.29 15.24 3.26
C MET A 102 -34.44 14.39 2.69
N GLY A 103 -35.34 13.84 3.56
CA GLY A 103 -36.54 13.11 3.16
C GLY A 103 -36.22 11.90 2.28
N GLY A 104 -36.93 11.73 1.16
CA GLY A 104 -36.79 10.56 0.29
C GLY A 104 -35.36 10.32 -0.26
N PHE A 105 -34.54 11.35 -0.35
CA PHE A 105 -33.13 11.17 -0.71
C PHE A 105 -32.36 10.44 0.41
N TYR A 106 -32.66 10.75 1.67
CA TYR A 106 -32.11 10.05 2.82
C TYR A 106 -32.51 8.58 2.84
N ASP A 107 -33.76 8.26 2.49
CA ASP A 107 -34.23 6.88 2.41
C ASP A 107 -33.44 6.07 1.38
N VAL A 108 -33.18 6.63 0.22
CA VAL A 108 -32.34 6.01 -0.83
C VAL A 108 -30.91 5.85 -0.34
N LEU A 109 -30.38 6.83 0.39
CA LEU A 109 -29.01 6.83 0.88
C LEU A 109 -28.82 5.71 1.92
N ILE A 110 -29.66 5.63 2.95
CA ILE A 110 -29.60 4.56 3.98
C ILE A 110 -29.83 3.19 3.34
N GLY A 111 -30.81 3.05 2.44
CA GLY A 111 -31.03 1.79 1.72
C GLY A 111 -29.81 1.34 0.92
N SER A 112 -29.10 2.29 0.30
CA SER A 112 -27.85 1.99 -0.43
C SER A 112 -26.73 1.53 0.50
N PHE A 113 -26.60 2.13 1.69
CA PHE A 113 -25.62 1.71 2.68
C PHE A 113 -25.84 0.25 3.11
N GLU A 114 -27.07 -0.14 3.38
CA GLU A 114 -27.38 -1.52 3.79
C GLU A 114 -27.08 -2.56 2.70
N VAL A 115 -27.48 -2.26 1.45
CA VAL A 115 -27.18 -3.15 0.31
C VAL A 115 -25.69 -3.28 0.10
N LEU A 116 -24.94 -2.17 0.22
CA LEU A 116 -23.48 -2.18 0.13
C LEU A 116 -22.85 -2.92 1.31
N ALA A 117 -23.35 -2.74 2.53
CA ALA A 117 -22.87 -3.47 3.71
C ALA A 117 -23.03 -4.99 3.56
N LEU A 118 -24.17 -5.46 3.05
CA LEU A 118 -24.36 -6.87 2.70
C LEU A 118 -23.38 -7.31 1.60
N GLY A 119 -23.19 -6.46 0.57
CA GLY A 119 -22.21 -6.72 -0.49
C GLY A 119 -20.79 -6.83 0.02
N VAL A 120 -20.39 -6.00 1.01
CA VAL A 120 -19.08 -6.06 1.68
C VAL A 120 -18.96 -7.37 2.45
N ILE A 121 -19.96 -7.77 3.27
CA ILE A 121 -19.94 -9.05 4.02
C ILE A 121 -19.73 -10.23 3.06
N VAL A 122 -20.49 -10.29 1.97
CA VAL A 122 -20.36 -11.36 0.98
C VAL A 122 -18.97 -11.37 0.33
N SER A 123 -18.47 -10.18 -0.03
CA SER A 123 -17.14 -10.04 -0.66
C SER A 123 -16.02 -10.49 0.28
N VAL A 124 -16.08 -10.08 1.54
CA VAL A 124 -15.12 -10.44 2.60
C VAL A 124 -15.16 -11.94 2.88
N ALA A 125 -16.35 -12.54 2.96
CA ALA A 125 -16.51 -13.99 3.12
C ALA A 125 -15.86 -14.75 1.94
N ILE A 126 -16.07 -14.29 0.70
CA ILE A 126 -15.43 -14.89 -0.47
C ILE A 126 -13.91 -14.71 -0.43
N PHE A 127 -13.40 -13.54 -0.02
CA PHE A 127 -11.95 -13.32 0.15
C PHE A 127 -11.37 -14.26 1.22
N TYR A 128 -12.07 -14.44 2.32
CA TYR A 128 -11.68 -15.39 3.37
C TYR A 128 -11.59 -16.82 2.86
N ILE A 129 -12.64 -17.29 2.14
CA ILE A 129 -12.69 -18.63 1.52
C ILE A 129 -11.54 -18.80 0.54
N ARG A 130 -11.31 -17.85 -0.37
CA ARG A 130 -10.24 -17.90 -1.36
C ARG A 130 -8.85 -17.97 -0.73
N ARG A 131 -8.66 -17.30 0.42
CA ARG A 131 -7.38 -17.23 1.11
C ARG A 131 -7.11 -18.46 1.99
N ASN A 132 -8.09 -18.86 2.80
CA ASN A 132 -7.88 -19.82 3.88
C ASN A 132 -8.38 -21.24 3.54
N ILE A 133 -9.43 -21.38 2.71
CA ILE A 133 -10.03 -22.67 2.33
C ILE A 133 -9.45 -23.14 1.00
N ILE A 134 -9.60 -22.35 -0.08
CA ILE A 134 -9.09 -22.68 -1.41
C ILE A 134 -7.56 -22.58 -1.46
N LYS A 135 -6.97 -21.72 -0.64
CA LYS A 135 -5.51 -21.50 -0.54
C LYS A 135 -4.87 -21.22 -1.89
N LEU A 136 -5.36 -20.21 -2.61
CA LEU A 136 -4.77 -19.82 -3.89
C LEU A 136 -3.24 -19.73 -3.78
N TRP A 137 -2.50 -20.32 -4.73
CA TRP A 137 -1.05 -20.45 -4.72
C TRP A 137 -0.31 -19.17 -4.28
N ARG A 138 -0.70 -18.00 -4.81
CA ARG A 138 -0.07 -16.72 -4.48
C ARG A 138 -0.22 -16.32 -3.00
N PHE A 139 -1.17 -16.88 -2.25
CA PHE A 139 -1.39 -16.67 -0.82
C PHE A 139 -0.82 -17.78 0.05
N ALA A 140 -0.47 -18.92 -0.56
CA ALA A 140 0.16 -20.05 0.11
C ALA A 140 1.69 -20.01 0.04
N HIS A 141 2.27 -18.98 -0.60
CA HIS A 141 3.70 -18.82 -0.78
C HIS A 141 4.42 -18.59 0.56
N GLY A 142 5.70 -19.05 0.65
CA GLY A 142 6.47 -19.05 1.90
C GLY A 142 6.69 -17.69 2.54
N ASP A 143 6.76 -16.62 1.74
CA ASP A 143 6.94 -15.23 2.19
C ASP A 143 5.70 -14.62 2.89
N LEU A 144 4.55 -15.30 2.86
CA LEU A 144 3.32 -14.88 3.58
C LEU A 144 3.06 -15.66 4.87
N LYS A 145 4.04 -16.39 5.39
CA LYS A 145 3.89 -17.07 6.69
C LYS A 145 3.95 -16.05 7.84
N GLY A 146 3.24 -16.35 8.94
CA GLY A 146 3.26 -15.52 10.14
C GLY A 146 2.39 -14.26 10.00
N TRP A 147 2.96 -13.09 10.38
CA TRP A 147 2.24 -11.82 10.45
C TRP A 147 1.51 -11.42 9.17
N PRO A 148 2.10 -11.54 7.96
CA PRO A 148 1.41 -11.17 6.72
C PRO A 148 0.09 -11.93 6.48
N LYS A 149 0.01 -13.18 6.93
CA LYS A 149 -1.21 -13.98 6.86
C LYS A 149 -2.22 -13.55 7.93
N SER A 150 -1.75 -13.35 9.15
CA SER A 150 -2.58 -12.95 10.28
C SER A 150 -3.20 -11.59 10.07
N ASP A 151 -2.41 -10.59 9.65
CA ASP A 151 -2.87 -9.25 9.33
C ASP A 151 -4.00 -9.25 8.31
N ALA A 152 -3.86 -10.00 7.20
CA ALA A 152 -4.93 -10.08 6.23
C ALA A 152 -6.25 -10.70 6.78
N ASN A 153 -6.15 -11.67 7.69
CA ASN A 153 -7.34 -12.25 8.32
C ASN A 153 -7.96 -11.28 9.34
N ILE A 154 -7.13 -10.54 10.09
CA ILE A 154 -7.58 -9.52 11.04
C ILE A 154 -8.39 -8.44 10.29
N ILE A 155 -7.92 -7.96 9.14
CA ILE A 155 -8.67 -7.01 8.30
C ILE A 155 -10.05 -7.57 7.96
N LEU A 156 -10.12 -8.81 7.45
CA LEU A 156 -11.39 -9.44 7.08
C LEU A 156 -12.34 -9.60 8.29
N TYR A 157 -11.81 -9.92 9.47
CA TYR A 157 -12.62 -10.00 10.69
C TYR A 157 -13.13 -8.64 11.12
N PHE A 158 -12.30 -7.59 11.10
CA PHE A 158 -12.73 -6.23 11.41
C PHE A 158 -13.85 -5.78 10.49
N GLU A 159 -13.69 -5.91 9.17
CA GLU A 159 -14.71 -5.53 8.20
C GLU A 159 -16.03 -6.30 8.43
N THR A 160 -15.94 -7.61 8.70
CA THR A 160 -17.15 -8.41 9.00
C THR A 160 -17.85 -7.94 10.27
N VAL A 161 -17.12 -7.75 11.36
CA VAL A 161 -17.68 -7.32 12.63
C VAL A 161 -18.30 -5.93 12.53
N LEU A 162 -17.60 -4.98 11.87
CA LEU A 162 -18.12 -3.62 11.68
C LEU A 162 -19.42 -3.61 10.88
N MET A 163 -19.50 -4.37 9.79
CA MET A 163 -20.74 -4.46 9.01
C MET A 163 -21.88 -5.16 9.75
N LEU A 164 -21.58 -6.17 10.57
CA LEU A 164 -22.59 -6.80 11.40
C LEU A 164 -23.11 -5.86 12.49
N LEU A 165 -22.23 -5.11 13.15
CA LEU A 165 -22.63 -4.08 14.13
C LEU A 165 -23.50 -3.00 13.47
N PHE A 166 -23.13 -2.55 12.28
CA PHE A 166 -23.87 -1.59 11.50
C PHE A 166 -25.30 -2.08 11.20
N LEU A 167 -25.45 -3.28 10.64
CA LEU A 167 -26.76 -3.85 10.34
C LEU A 167 -27.58 -4.16 11.60
N THR A 168 -26.93 -4.52 12.71
CA THR A 168 -27.61 -4.74 14.00
C THR A 168 -28.14 -3.42 14.57
N MET A 169 -27.34 -2.37 14.53
CA MET A 169 -27.74 -1.01 14.93
C MET A 169 -28.96 -0.55 14.14
N ASN A 170 -28.90 -0.64 12.81
CA ASN A 170 -30.00 -0.24 11.93
C ASN A 170 -31.27 -1.09 12.15
N ALA A 171 -31.12 -2.39 12.36
CA ALA A 171 -32.30 -3.27 12.60
C ALA A 171 -32.98 -2.97 13.94
N ALA A 172 -32.21 -2.68 14.98
CA ALA A 172 -32.75 -2.28 16.27
C ALA A 172 -33.39 -0.87 16.20
N ASP A 173 -32.77 0.07 15.53
CA ASP A 173 -33.33 1.40 15.27
C ASP A 173 -34.64 1.31 14.48
N TYR A 174 -34.68 0.54 13.40
CA TYR A 174 -35.91 0.30 12.63
C TYR A 174 -37.04 -0.29 13.49
N HIS A 175 -36.74 -1.26 14.34
CA HIS A 175 -37.73 -1.81 15.28
C HIS A 175 -38.26 -0.72 16.23
N LEU A 176 -37.39 0.13 16.79
CA LEU A 176 -37.76 1.22 17.70
C LEU A 176 -38.61 2.29 16.99
N GLN A 177 -38.33 2.58 15.73
CA GLN A 177 -39.17 3.44 14.90
C GLN A 177 -40.58 2.87 14.72
N MET A 178 -40.70 1.56 14.47
CA MET A 178 -41.99 0.88 14.25
C MET A 178 -42.87 0.85 15.51
N VAL A 179 -42.27 0.70 16.70
CA VAL A 179 -43.02 0.71 17.97
C VAL A 179 -43.25 2.14 18.48
N GLY A 180 -42.73 3.17 17.81
CA GLY A 180 -42.91 4.58 18.17
C GLY A 180 -42.16 4.99 19.43
N ALA A 181 -40.98 4.42 19.67
CA ALA A 181 -40.14 4.73 20.82
C ALA A 181 -39.70 6.21 20.79
N GLU A 182 -39.68 6.85 21.97
CA GLU A 182 -39.26 8.23 22.12
C GLU A 182 -37.83 8.42 21.62
N HIS A 183 -37.53 9.52 20.91
CA HIS A 183 -36.25 9.89 20.28
C HIS A 183 -35.87 9.10 19.01
N TYR A 184 -36.66 8.16 18.53
CA TYR A 184 -36.41 7.44 17.27
C TYR A 184 -37.29 8.00 16.15
N THR A 185 -36.66 8.84 15.32
CA THR A 185 -37.33 9.50 14.18
C THR A 185 -37.60 8.50 13.06
N VAL A 186 -38.82 8.42 12.58
CA VAL A 186 -39.17 7.58 11.41
C VAL A 186 -38.52 8.18 10.16
N ALA A 187 -37.41 7.58 9.73
CA ALA A 187 -36.64 8.00 8.56
C ALA A 187 -35.74 6.87 8.07
N GLY A 188 -35.44 6.88 6.79
CA GLY A 188 -34.58 5.89 6.16
C GLY A 188 -35.33 4.68 5.59
N SER A 189 -34.66 3.95 4.72
CA SER A 189 -35.12 2.68 4.16
C SER A 189 -34.16 1.56 4.58
N PHE A 190 -34.68 0.47 5.13
CA PHE A 190 -33.88 -0.58 5.76
C PHE A 190 -34.08 -1.95 5.08
N PRO A 191 -33.74 -2.12 3.78
CA PRO A 191 -34.07 -3.34 3.03
C PRO A 191 -33.40 -4.61 3.55
N VAL A 192 -32.25 -4.51 4.21
CA VAL A 192 -31.53 -5.65 4.80
C VAL A 192 -31.92 -5.81 6.28
N SER A 193 -31.94 -4.71 7.02
CA SER A 193 -32.25 -4.72 8.46
C SER A 193 -33.67 -5.17 8.76
N GLN A 194 -34.64 -4.95 7.85
CA GLN A 194 -36.00 -5.52 7.94
C GLN A 194 -35.99 -7.06 8.03
N LEU A 195 -34.98 -7.73 7.47
CA LEU A 195 -34.83 -9.19 7.57
C LEU A 195 -34.30 -9.63 8.94
N ILE A 196 -33.62 -8.72 9.65
CA ILE A 196 -33.03 -8.95 10.97
C ILE A 196 -34.03 -8.54 12.09
N GLU A 197 -34.84 -7.53 11.82
CA GLU A 197 -35.80 -6.95 12.78
C GLU A 197 -36.63 -7.99 13.57
N PRO A 198 -37.14 -9.09 12.93
CA PRO A 198 -37.94 -10.08 13.67
C PRO A 198 -37.22 -10.73 14.86
N LEU A 199 -35.88 -10.66 14.91
CA LEU A 199 -35.11 -11.14 16.06
C LEU A 199 -35.37 -10.33 17.34
N PHE A 200 -35.85 -9.09 17.20
CA PHE A 200 -36.20 -8.21 18.31
C PHE A 200 -37.65 -8.38 18.78
N SER A 201 -38.49 -9.13 18.06
CA SER A 201 -39.89 -9.39 18.40
C SER A 201 -40.02 -10.03 19.79
N GLY A 202 -40.84 -9.40 20.64
CA GLY A 202 -41.04 -9.87 22.02
C GLY A 202 -39.99 -9.40 23.03
N MET A 203 -38.97 -8.66 22.62
CA MET A 203 -38.06 -7.98 23.55
C MET A 203 -38.69 -6.72 24.11
N SER A 204 -38.32 -6.32 25.33
CA SER A 204 -38.76 -5.04 25.88
C SER A 204 -38.07 -3.88 25.12
N GLU A 205 -38.76 -2.75 24.99
CA GLU A 205 -38.21 -1.53 24.36
C GLU A 205 -36.85 -1.15 24.95
N GLY A 206 -36.70 -1.17 26.28
CA GLY A 206 -35.44 -0.89 26.94
C GLY A 206 -34.30 -1.87 26.57
N THR A 207 -34.62 -3.13 26.27
CA THR A 207 -33.62 -4.10 25.81
C THR A 207 -33.18 -3.79 24.39
N VAL A 208 -34.09 -3.42 23.49
CA VAL A 208 -33.76 -3.06 22.11
C VAL A 208 -32.94 -1.76 22.06
N ILE A 209 -33.31 -0.76 22.89
CA ILE A 209 -32.51 0.47 23.06
C ILE A 209 -31.08 0.14 23.51
N LEU A 210 -30.94 -0.77 24.48
CA LEU A 210 -29.60 -1.18 24.95
C LEU A 210 -28.81 -1.85 23.85
N ILE A 211 -29.39 -2.70 23.02
CA ILE A 211 -28.71 -3.37 21.88
C ILE A 211 -28.32 -2.34 20.84
N GLU A 212 -29.22 -1.43 20.47
CA GLU A 212 -28.97 -0.38 19.51
C GLU A 212 -27.80 0.52 19.96
N ARG A 213 -27.85 1.04 21.19
CA ARG A 213 -26.77 1.86 21.76
C ARG A 213 -25.48 1.10 21.90
N ALA A 214 -25.50 -0.15 22.31
CA ALA A 214 -24.29 -0.98 22.37
C ALA A 214 -23.68 -1.20 20.98
N ALA A 215 -24.49 -1.49 19.96
CA ALA A 215 -24.03 -1.66 18.59
C ALA A 215 -23.44 -0.34 18.04
N TRP A 216 -24.08 0.80 18.30
CA TRP A 216 -23.61 2.13 17.92
C TRP A 216 -22.25 2.46 18.54
N TRP A 217 -22.10 2.29 19.85
CA TRP A 217 -20.83 2.55 20.53
C TRP A 217 -19.71 1.59 20.09
N MET A 218 -20.03 0.30 19.95
CA MET A 218 -19.05 -0.69 19.49
C MET A 218 -18.65 -0.45 18.04
N HIS A 219 -19.57 0.01 17.18
CA HIS A 219 -19.30 0.31 15.78
C HIS A 219 -18.30 1.48 15.67
N ILE A 220 -18.58 2.62 16.32
CA ILE A 220 -17.65 3.78 16.26
C ILE A 220 -16.31 3.50 16.94
N PHE A 221 -16.32 2.82 18.10
CA PHE A 221 -15.09 2.39 18.74
C PHE A 221 -14.28 1.44 17.86
N GLY A 222 -14.94 0.47 17.25
CA GLY A 222 -14.32 -0.45 16.30
C GLY A 222 -13.70 0.27 15.10
N ILE A 223 -14.39 1.27 14.54
CA ILE A 223 -13.85 2.10 13.45
C ILE A 223 -12.59 2.84 13.91
N LEU A 224 -12.58 3.46 15.07
CA LEU A 224 -11.42 4.17 15.61
C LEU A 224 -10.23 3.23 15.86
N VAL A 225 -10.50 2.03 16.38
CA VAL A 225 -9.49 0.98 16.56
C VAL A 225 -8.95 0.54 15.19
N PHE A 226 -9.83 0.28 14.23
CA PHE A 226 -9.43 -0.12 12.88
C PHE A 226 -8.64 0.97 12.15
N MET A 227 -9.04 2.23 12.25
CA MET A 227 -8.29 3.38 11.72
C MET A 227 -6.85 3.41 12.26
N ASN A 228 -6.69 3.20 13.57
CA ASN A 228 -5.36 3.15 14.19
C ASN A 228 -4.57 1.88 13.83
N TYR A 229 -5.26 0.77 13.58
CA TYR A 229 -4.67 -0.47 13.11
C TYR A 229 -4.08 -0.34 11.69
N LEU A 230 -4.62 0.56 10.84
CA LEU A 230 -4.12 0.79 9.48
C LEU A 230 -2.62 1.03 9.42
N TYR A 231 -2.07 1.79 10.38
CA TYR A 231 -0.64 2.09 10.43
C TYR A 231 0.23 0.82 10.49
N PHE A 232 -0.23 -0.22 11.18
CA PHE A 232 0.49 -1.48 11.37
C PHE A 232 0.15 -2.54 10.32
N SER A 233 -0.73 -2.21 9.39
CA SER A 233 -1.36 -3.15 8.47
C SER A 233 -1.09 -2.80 7.01
N LYS A 234 -1.05 -3.82 6.16
CA LYS A 234 -1.10 -3.64 4.69
C LYS A 234 -2.36 -2.90 4.22
N HIS A 235 -3.37 -2.75 5.08
CA HIS A 235 -4.59 -2.00 4.75
C HIS A 235 -4.34 -0.49 4.65
N LEU A 236 -3.18 -0.01 5.10
CA LEU A 236 -2.72 1.37 4.91
C LEU A 236 -2.75 1.82 3.43
N HIS A 237 -2.77 0.87 2.49
CA HIS A 237 -2.89 1.17 1.06
C HIS A 237 -4.14 1.99 0.71
N ILE A 238 -5.22 1.94 1.51
CA ILE A 238 -6.41 2.75 1.27
C ILE A 238 -6.10 4.26 1.25
N LEU A 239 -5.09 4.67 1.99
CA LEU A 239 -4.59 6.05 2.01
C LEU A 239 -3.43 6.24 1.02
N LEU A 240 -2.47 5.31 1.03
CA LEU A 240 -1.23 5.46 0.26
C LEU A 240 -1.39 5.16 -1.23
N ALA A 241 -2.42 4.45 -1.68
CA ALA A 241 -2.64 4.18 -3.11
C ALA A 241 -2.76 5.48 -3.94
N PHE A 242 -3.35 6.53 -3.38
CA PHE A 242 -3.50 7.81 -4.05
C PHE A 242 -2.16 8.49 -4.32
N PRO A 243 -1.36 8.86 -3.29
CA PRO A 243 -0.06 9.45 -3.53
C PRO A 243 0.88 8.49 -4.28
N ASN A 244 0.82 7.19 -4.04
CA ASN A 244 1.67 6.22 -4.72
C ASN A 244 1.42 6.17 -6.24
N THR A 245 0.17 6.21 -6.66
CA THR A 245 -0.16 6.25 -8.10
C THR A 245 0.09 7.62 -8.71
N TYR A 246 -0.04 8.70 -7.94
CA TYR A 246 0.30 10.05 -8.38
C TYR A 246 1.80 10.21 -8.65
N TYR A 247 2.65 9.77 -7.72
CA TYR A 247 4.11 9.88 -7.81
C TYR A 247 4.78 8.70 -8.55
N ALA A 248 3.99 7.81 -9.15
CA ALA A 248 4.52 6.70 -9.93
C ALA A 248 5.42 7.17 -11.08
N ASN A 249 6.28 6.27 -11.55
CA ASN A 249 7.10 6.52 -12.73
C ASN A 249 6.21 6.58 -13.99
N LEU A 250 6.21 7.72 -14.69
CA LEU A 250 5.47 7.94 -15.94
C LEU A 250 6.29 7.61 -17.19
N LYS A 251 7.60 7.35 -17.04
CA LYS A 251 8.44 6.99 -18.19
C LYS A 251 7.98 5.68 -18.83
N PRO A 252 8.24 5.48 -20.13
CA PRO A 252 7.96 4.21 -20.79
C PRO A 252 8.52 3.03 -20.02
N LYS A 253 7.78 1.93 -19.95
CA LYS A 253 8.23 0.70 -19.27
C LYS A 253 9.53 0.20 -19.87
N GLY A 254 10.44 -0.23 -19.01
CA GLY A 254 11.77 -0.65 -19.43
C GLY A 254 12.79 0.48 -19.56
N LYS A 255 12.38 1.74 -19.45
CA LYS A 255 13.31 2.86 -19.37
C LYS A 255 13.76 3.04 -17.92
N PHE A 256 14.98 2.60 -17.62
CA PHE A 256 15.60 2.80 -16.30
C PHE A 256 16.06 4.24 -16.14
N GLU A 257 16.11 4.71 -14.90
CA GLU A 257 16.72 5.98 -14.56
C GLU A 257 18.25 5.82 -14.53
N ASN A 258 18.95 6.75 -15.13
CA ASN A 258 20.40 6.81 -15.03
C ASN A 258 20.80 7.36 -13.66
N LEU A 259 21.98 6.97 -13.17
CA LEU A 259 22.61 7.64 -12.05
C LEU A 259 23.05 9.04 -12.50
N GLU A 260 22.59 10.06 -11.80
CA GLU A 260 22.85 11.45 -12.18
C GLU A 260 24.35 11.76 -12.09
N SER A 261 25.04 11.29 -11.05
CA SER A 261 26.48 11.41 -10.88
C SER A 261 27.24 10.87 -12.09
N VAL A 262 26.92 9.62 -12.51
CA VAL A 262 27.56 9.00 -13.69
C VAL A 262 27.23 9.78 -14.98
N THR A 263 25.99 10.23 -15.11
CA THR A 263 25.56 11.00 -16.28
C THR A 263 26.34 12.32 -16.40
N ASN A 264 26.57 12.98 -15.26
CA ASN A 264 27.30 14.24 -15.22
C ASN A 264 28.79 14.04 -15.56
N GLU A 265 29.42 13.00 -15.02
CA GLU A 265 30.80 12.63 -15.36
C GLU A 265 30.96 12.32 -16.86
N VAL A 266 30.05 11.51 -17.41
CA VAL A 266 30.10 11.20 -18.86
C VAL A 266 29.90 12.44 -19.71
N LYS A 267 29.02 13.36 -19.32
CA LYS A 267 28.84 14.64 -20.03
C LYS A 267 30.13 15.49 -19.98
N LEU A 268 30.77 15.55 -18.81
CA LEU A 268 32.03 16.26 -18.63
C LEU A 268 33.12 15.67 -19.53
N MET A 269 33.23 14.35 -19.58
CA MET A 269 34.19 13.65 -20.44
C MET A 269 33.94 13.86 -21.95
N MET A 270 32.67 14.09 -22.32
CA MET A 270 32.26 14.30 -23.71
C MET A 270 32.33 15.77 -24.17
N ASP A 271 32.52 16.72 -23.26
CA ASP A 271 32.62 18.14 -23.57
C ASP A 271 34.08 18.47 -23.98
N PRO A 272 34.34 18.81 -25.24
CA PRO A 272 35.69 19.10 -25.69
C PRO A 272 36.29 20.40 -25.09
N ASN A 273 35.46 21.23 -24.45
CA ASN A 273 35.87 22.47 -23.79
C ASN A 273 36.02 22.33 -22.27
N ALA A 274 35.64 21.21 -21.72
CA ALA A 274 35.77 20.95 -20.28
C ALA A 274 37.18 20.49 -19.95
N ASP A 275 37.77 21.07 -18.91
CA ASP A 275 39.00 20.53 -18.32
C ASP A 275 38.61 19.40 -17.34
N PRO A 276 38.89 18.13 -17.69
CA PRO A 276 38.56 17.00 -16.81
C PRO A 276 39.34 17.01 -15.47
N PHE A 277 40.39 17.85 -15.38
CA PHE A 277 41.20 18.02 -14.18
C PHE A 277 40.88 19.32 -13.40
N ALA A 278 39.94 20.13 -13.90
CA ALA A 278 39.49 21.30 -13.18
C ALA A 278 38.88 20.85 -11.81
N ALA A 279 39.49 21.30 -10.73
CA ALA A 279 38.92 21.05 -9.41
C ALA A 279 37.46 21.57 -9.36
N PRO A 280 36.51 20.83 -8.74
CA PRO A 280 35.15 21.32 -8.58
C PRO A 280 35.18 22.72 -7.96
N ALA A 281 34.50 23.67 -8.59
CA ALA A 281 34.43 25.04 -8.10
C ALA A 281 33.59 25.04 -6.79
N GLY A 282 34.25 24.95 -5.65
CA GLY A 282 33.64 25.04 -4.33
C GLY A 282 34.44 24.28 -3.27
N ASP A 283 34.59 24.90 -2.12
CA ASP A 283 35.30 24.39 -0.92
C ASP A 283 34.62 23.20 -0.21
N SER A 284 33.63 22.58 -0.85
CA SER A 284 32.98 21.37 -0.35
C SER A 284 33.58 20.15 -1.08
N ALA A 285 34.47 19.44 -0.40
CA ALA A 285 34.73 18.04 -0.71
C ALA A 285 33.42 17.28 -0.48
N GLU A 286 32.50 17.34 -1.47
CA GLU A 286 31.31 16.47 -1.43
C GLU A 286 31.82 15.03 -1.41
N VAL A 287 31.47 14.31 -0.35
CA VAL A 287 31.69 12.87 -0.29
C VAL A 287 31.06 12.27 -1.54
N PRO A 288 31.81 11.52 -2.36
CA PRO A 288 31.27 10.95 -3.58
C PRO A 288 29.95 10.25 -3.32
N ALA A 289 28.93 10.61 -4.08
CA ALA A 289 27.60 10.02 -3.91
C ALA A 289 27.71 8.51 -4.12
N LYS A 290 27.21 7.74 -3.16
CA LYS A 290 27.15 6.27 -3.19
C LYS A 290 26.41 5.79 -4.44
N PHE A 291 27.00 4.87 -5.18
CA PHE A 291 26.38 4.30 -6.37
C PHE A 291 25.35 3.22 -5.98
N GLY A 292 24.09 3.48 -6.26
CA GLY A 292 23.00 2.54 -5.95
C GLY A 292 22.59 2.53 -4.48
N ALA A 293 22.14 1.38 -3.98
CA ALA A 293 21.59 1.26 -2.64
C ALA A 293 22.02 -0.05 -1.95
N SER A 294 22.47 0.05 -0.70
CA SER A 294 22.72 -1.10 0.19
C SER A 294 21.71 -1.17 1.32
N ASP A 295 21.14 -0.06 1.77
CA ASP A 295 20.11 -0.02 2.80
C ASP A 295 18.98 0.95 2.40
N VAL A 296 17.93 0.99 3.20
CA VAL A 296 16.71 1.77 2.92
C VAL A 296 16.97 3.27 2.81
N GLN A 297 17.96 3.81 3.51
CA GLN A 297 18.32 5.23 3.44
C GLN A 297 18.97 5.62 2.11
N ASP A 298 19.51 4.65 1.36
CA ASP A 298 20.07 4.85 0.02
C ASP A 298 18.99 4.86 -1.07
N LEU A 299 17.79 4.36 -0.78
CA LEU A 299 16.65 4.38 -1.67
C LEU A 299 16.02 5.77 -1.73
N ASN A 300 15.26 6.06 -2.78
CA ASN A 300 14.52 7.32 -2.83
C ASN A 300 13.17 7.21 -2.09
N TRP A 301 12.61 8.36 -1.70
CA TRP A 301 11.36 8.41 -0.93
C TRP A 301 10.16 7.75 -1.63
N VAL A 302 10.13 7.71 -2.97
CA VAL A 302 9.06 7.03 -3.73
C VAL A 302 9.17 5.51 -3.56
N GLN A 303 10.39 4.96 -3.59
CA GLN A 303 10.62 3.52 -3.35
C GLN A 303 10.20 3.12 -1.93
N LEU A 304 10.49 3.96 -0.94
CA LEU A 304 10.05 3.74 0.45
C LEU A 304 8.53 3.85 0.61
N MET A 305 7.89 4.80 -0.05
CA MET A 305 6.43 4.89 -0.11
C MET A 305 5.81 3.67 -0.80
N ASN A 306 6.41 3.18 -1.89
CA ASN A 306 6.00 1.94 -2.56
C ASN A 306 5.99 0.75 -1.59
N ALA A 307 7.00 0.63 -0.72
CA ALA A 307 7.10 -0.44 0.26
C ALA A 307 5.95 -0.41 1.27
N TYR A 308 5.62 0.76 1.81
CA TYR A 308 4.45 0.94 2.69
C TYR A 308 3.11 0.73 1.98
N THR A 309 3.01 1.05 0.69
CA THR A 309 1.78 0.88 -0.09
C THR A 309 1.50 -0.59 -0.44
N CYS A 310 2.49 -1.47 -0.32
CA CYS A 310 2.38 -2.86 -0.76
C CYS A 310 1.33 -3.64 0.03
N THR A 311 0.28 -4.12 -0.68
CA THR A 311 -0.81 -4.93 -0.11
C THR A 311 -0.48 -6.43 -0.02
N GLU A 312 0.73 -6.83 -0.40
CA GLU A 312 1.17 -8.23 -0.43
C GLU A 312 0.25 -9.17 -1.25
N CYS A 313 -0.48 -8.62 -2.20
CA CYS A 313 -1.48 -9.36 -2.99
C CYS A 313 -0.89 -10.45 -3.92
N GLY A 314 0.43 -10.44 -4.13
CA GLY A 314 1.17 -11.45 -4.88
C GLY A 314 0.94 -11.45 -6.39
N ARG A 315 0.33 -10.41 -6.96
CA ARG A 315 0.17 -10.31 -8.43
C ARG A 315 1.53 -10.24 -9.13
N CYS A 316 2.47 -9.47 -8.60
CA CYS A 316 3.84 -9.33 -9.11
C CYS A 316 4.61 -10.65 -9.07
N THR A 317 4.54 -11.41 -7.96
CA THR A 317 5.18 -12.72 -7.83
C THR A 317 4.59 -13.75 -8.79
N SER A 318 3.26 -13.71 -9.01
CA SER A 318 2.58 -14.66 -9.90
C SER A 318 2.85 -14.48 -11.39
N VAL A 319 3.48 -13.39 -11.81
CA VAL A 319 3.89 -13.12 -13.19
C VAL A 319 5.40 -13.05 -13.36
N CYS A 320 6.15 -13.19 -12.27
CA CYS A 320 7.61 -13.13 -12.30
C CYS A 320 8.18 -14.42 -12.92
N PRO A 321 8.89 -14.35 -14.07
CA PRO A 321 9.44 -15.54 -14.69
C PRO A 321 10.45 -16.28 -13.80
N ALA A 322 11.25 -15.53 -13.03
CA ALA A 322 12.18 -16.13 -12.07
C ALA A 322 11.46 -16.94 -10.99
N ASN A 323 10.38 -16.37 -10.41
CA ASN A 323 9.60 -17.08 -9.38
C ASN A 323 8.87 -18.30 -9.93
N ILE A 324 8.24 -18.17 -11.12
CA ILE A 324 7.51 -19.27 -11.79
C ILE A 324 8.44 -20.45 -12.10
N THR A 325 9.69 -20.18 -12.43
CA THR A 325 10.71 -21.21 -12.73
C THR A 325 11.44 -21.73 -11.50
N GLY A 326 10.99 -21.38 -10.29
CA GLY A 326 11.53 -21.90 -9.02
C GLY A 326 12.76 -21.20 -8.48
N LYS A 327 13.18 -20.05 -9.04
CA LYS A 327 14.25 -19.22 -8.48
C LYS A 327 13.76 -18.47 -7.23
N LYS A 328 14.68 -18.08 -6.36
CA LYS A 328 14.36 -17.47 -5.05
C LYS A 328 13.66 -16.12 -5.14
N LEU A 329 13.73 -15.40 -6.25
CA LEU A 329 13.17 -14.07 -6.37
C LEU A 329 11.64 -14.06 -6.24
N SER A 330 11.14 -13.29 -5.28
CA SER A 330 9.75 -12.86 -5.16
C SER A 330 9.70 -11.33 -5.13
N PRO A 331 9.19 -10.67 -6.19
CA PRO A 331 9.09 -9.19 -6.19
C PRO A 331 8.26 -8.63 -5.04
N ARG A 332 7.29 -9.40 -4.53
CA ARG A 332 6.55 -9.07 -3.33
C ARG A 332 7.44 -9.04 -2.10
N LYS A 333 8.31 -10.06 -1.93
CA LYS A 333 9.25 -10.15 -0.80
C LYS A 333 10.21 -8.95 -0.80
N ILE A 334 10.70 -8.52 -1.96
CA ILE A 334 11.53 -7.30 -2.07
C ILE A 334 10.84 -6.10 -1.40
N MET A 335 9.55 -5.90 -1.66
CA MET A 335 8.80 -4.79 -1.05
C MET A 335 8.56 -4.99 0.45
N MET A 336 8.29 -6.23 0.86
CA MET A 336 8.05 -6.55 2.27
C MET A 336 9.33 -6.35 3.09
N ASP A 337 10.44 -6.87 2.62
CA ASP A 337 11.75 -6.73 3.28
C ASP A 337 12.19 -5.26 3.37
N THR A 338 11.96 -4.49 2.31
CA THR A 338 12.22 -3.04 2.31
C THR A 338 11.39 -2.32 3.37
N ARG A 339 10.09 -2.65 3.49
CA ARG A 339 9.22 -2.10 4.54
C ARG A 339 9.70 -2.52 5.93
N ASP A 340 9.99 -3.79 6.12
CA ASP A 340 10.35 -4.34 7.41
C ASP A 340 11.68 -3.74 7.92
N ARG A 341 12.68 -3.58 7.02
CA ARG A 341 13.92 -2.87 7.35
C ARG A 341 13.67 -1.39 7.66
N LEU A 342 12.83 -0.72 6.89
CA LEU A 342 12.47 0.67 7.12
C LEU A 342 11.78 0.89 8.47
N GLU A 343 10.93 -0.05 8.89
CA GLU A 343 10.31 -0.04 10.22
C GLU A 343 11.34 -0.25 11.33
N GLU A 344 12.33 -1.11 11.14
CA GLU A 344 13.42 -1.27 12.11
C GLU A 344 14.25 0.01 12.25
N VAL A 345 14.63 0.64 11.12
CA VAL A 345 15.31 1.94 11.12
C VAL A 345 14.47 3.02 11.81
N GLY A 346 13.17 3.06 11.53
CA GLY A 346 12.25 3.99 12.18
C GLY A 346 12.17 3.80 13.70
N LYS A 347 12.11 2.56 14.18
CA LYS A 347 12.12 2.22 15.60
C LYS A 347 13.47 2.56 16.26
N ASN A 348 14.58 2.36 15.55
CA ASN A 348 15.91 2.76 16.00
C ASN A 348 15.98 4.28 16.23
N ILE A 349 15.50 5.06 15.28
CA ILE A 349 15.41 6.54 15.39
C ILE A 349 14.52 6.95 16.57
N ASP A 350 13.36 6.31 16.76
CA ASP A 350 12.47 6.62 17.89
C ASP A 350 13.13 6.35 19.24
N LYS A 351 13.91 5.26 19.33
CA LYS A 351 14.64 4.88 20.55
C LYS A 351 15.82 5.80 20.87
N ASN A 352 16.43 6.40 19.87
CA ASN A 352 17.65 7.19 19.96
C ASN A 352 17.38 8.70 19.76
N ASN A 353 16.26 9.22 20.28
CA ASN A 353 15.92 10.66 20.29
C ASN A 353 15.96 11.33 18.91
N GLY A 354 15.55 10.63 17.88
CA GLY A 354 15.41 11.18 16.53
C GLY A 354 16.62 10.99 15.62
N THR A 355 17.67 10.30 16.09
CA THR A 355 18.88 10.02 15.31
C THR A 355 19.03 8.51 15.07
N PHE A 356 19.35 8.13 13.84
CA PHE A 356 19.70 6.73 13.55
C PHE A 356 21.06 6.39 14.16
N VAL A 357 21.14 5.28 14.86
CA VAL A 357 22.38 4.70 15.38
C VAL A 357 22.63 3.41 14.60
N GLU A 358 23.84 3.27 14.08
CA GLU A 358 24.25 2.08 13.30
C GLU A 358 23.93 0.80 14.06
N ASP A 359 23.17 -0.10 13.43
CA ASP A 359 22.70 -1.36 14.02
C ASP A 359 23.36 -2.61 13.42
N GLY A 360 24.33 -2.41 12.52
CA GLY A 360 25.08 -3.46 11.86
C GLY A 360 24.28 -4.28 10.84
N LYS A 361 23.09 -3.81 10.45
CA LYS A 361 22.23 -4.46 9.47
C LYS A 361 22.09 -3.61 8.21
N MET A 362 21.91 -4.26 7.08
CA MET A 362 21.60 -3.64 5.80
C MET A 362 20.46 -4.37 5.11
N LEU A 363 19.73 -3.68 4.24
CA LEU A 363 18.70 -4.31 3.40
C LEU A 363 19.34 -5.39 2.49
N LEU A 364 20.50 -5.07 1.92
CA LEU A 364 21.31 -6.02 1.15
C LEU A 364 22.01 -7.00 2.09
N ASN A 365 21.93 -8.26 1.80
CA ASN A 365 22.45 -9.44 2.50
C ASN A 365 21.64 -9.89 3.72
N ASP A 366 21.19 -8.98 4.60
CA ASP A 366 20.45 -9.39 5.80
C ASP A 366 18.96 -9.69 5.49
N TYR A 367 18.38 -9.05 4.48
CA TYR A 367 16.99 -9.23 4.07
C TYR A 367 16.86 -9.74 2.64
N ILE A 368 17.57 -9.09 1.70
CA ILE A 368 17.55 -9.39 0.27
C ILE A 368 18.93 -9.91 -0.14
N THR A 369 18.98 -11.12 -0.65
CA THR A 369 20.23 -11.75 -1.06
C THR A 369 20.65 -11.37 -2.48
N PRO A 370 21.97 -11.37 -2.79
CA PRO A 370 22.45 -11.18 -4.17
C PRO A 370 21.85 -12.20 -5.15
N GLU A 371 21.58 -13.43 -4.71
CA GLU A 371 20.93 -14.46 -5.54
C GLU A 371 19.54 -14.03 -5.98
N GLU A 372 18.73 -13.43 -5.08
CA GLU A 372 17.41 -12.89 -5.41
C GLU A 372 17.52 -11.76 -6.43
N LEU A 373 18.49 -10.86 -6.23
CA LEU A 373 18.71 -9.73 -7.13
C LEU A 373 19.09 -10.21 -8.54
N TRP A 374 20.07 -11.12 -8.66
CA TRP A 374 20.55 -11.61 -9.96
C TRP A 374 19.58 -12.56 -10.67
N ALA A 375 18.61 -13.14 -9.98
CA ALA A 375 17.53 -13.90 -10.60
C ALA A 375 16.56 -13.02 -11.41
N CYS A 376 16.56 -11.70 -11.22
CA CYS A 376 15.66 -10.79 -11.95
C CYS A 376 16.09 -10.63 -13.41
N THR A 377 15.17 -10.85 -14.34
CA THR A 377 15.37 -10.67 -15.79
C THR A 377 15.00 -9.28 -16.30
N THR A 378 14.71 -8.33 -15.42
CA THR A 378 14.36 -6.94 -15.72
C THR A 378 13.17 -6.75 -16.68
N CYS A 379 12.26 -7.70 -16.73
CA CYS A 379 11.15 -7.75 -17.69
C CYS A 379 9.99 -6.78 -17.40
N ASN A 380 9.99 -6.05 -16.28
CA ASN A 380 8.91 -5.15 -15.80
C ASN A 380 7.53 -5.82 -15.56
N GLY A 381 7.41 -7.13 -15.65
CA GLY A 381 6.15 -7.84 -15.42
C GLY A 381 5.55 -7.57 -14.04
N CYS A 382 6.38 -7.43 -13.01
CA CYS A 382 5.94 -7.10 -11.65
C CYS A 382 5.33 -5.70 -11.54
N VAL A 383 5.90 -4.70 -12.20
CA VAL A 383 5.42 -3.32 -12.25
C VAL A 383 4.09 -3.24 -12.99
N GLU A 384 3.98 -3.93 -14.14
CA GLU A 384 2.75 -3.99 -14.91
C GLU A 384 1.60 -4.66 -14.14
N ALA A 385 1.89 -5.75 -13.44
CA ALA A 385 0.88 -6.51 -12.69
C ALA A 385 0.42 -5.81 -11.40
N CYS A 386 1.16 -4.81 -10.91
CA CYS A 386 0.81 -4.12 -9.68
C CYS A 386 -0.43 -3.24 -9.86
N PRO A 387 -1.47 -3.41 -9.02
CA PRO A 387 -2.71 -2.64 -9.14
C PRO A 387 -2.57 -1.18 -8.71
N VAL A 388 -1.48 -0.82 -8.03
CA VAL A 388 -1.22 0.53 -7.52
C VAL A 388 0.16 1.07 -7.94
N ASN A 389 0.71 0.57 -9.04
CA ASN A 389 1.97 1.06 -9.65
C ASN A 389 3.21 0.99 -8.75
N ILE A 390 3.32 0.00 -7.88
CA ILE A 390 4.55 -0.26 -7.12
C ILE A 390 5.62 -0.80 -8.06
N ASP A 391 6.85 -0.31 -7.90
CA ASP A 391 8.01 -0.66 -8.72
C ASP A 391 9.11 -1.38 -7.91
N PRO A 392 9.02 -2.71 -7.73
CA PRO A 392 10.08 -3.49 -7.10
C PRO A 392 11.37 -3.53 -7.90
N LEU A 393 11.27 -3.34 -9.23
CA LEU A 393 12.42 -3.43 -10.11
C LEU A 393 13.40 -2.27 -9.90
N SER A 394 12.91 -1.07 -9.58
CA SER A 394 13.77 0.07 -9.29
C SER A 394 14.69 -0.20 -8.09
N ILE A 395 14.17 -0.84 -7.03
CA ILE A 395 14.97 -1.26 -5.87
C ILE A 395 16.01 -2.30 -6.26
N ILE A 396 15.62 -3.33 -7.01
CA ILE A 396 16.53 -4.37 -7.50
C ILE A 396 17.67 -3.76 -8.31
N MET A 397 17.38 -2.78 -9.18
CA MET A 397 18.38 -2.14 -10.00
C MET A 397 19.36 -1.29 -9.19
N ASP A 398 18.87 -0.53 -8.21
CA ASP A 398 19.73 0.26 -7.33
C ASP A 398 20.64 -0.63 -6.47
N MET A 399 20.12 -1.76 -5.97
CA MET A 399 20.96 -2.74 -5.24
C MET A 399 21.99 -3.42 -6.14
N ARG A 400 21.65 -3.74 -7.39
CA ARG A 400 22.63 -4.26 -8.38
C ARG A 400 23.71 -3.25 -8.69
N ARG A 401 23.36 -1.96 -8.82
CA ARG A 401 24.34 -0.89 -9.03
C ARG A 401 25.34 -0.83 -7.89
N TYR A 402 24.86 -0.91 -6.65
CA TYR A 402 25.72 -0.97 -5.48
C TYR A 402 26.67 -2.18 -5.52
N LEU A 403 26.14 -3.37 -5.80
CA LEU A 403 26.96 -4.59 -5.89
C LEU A 403 28.07 -4.47 -6.94
N VAL A 404 27.76 -3.92 -8.12
CA VAL A 404 28.72 -3.82 -9.23
C VAL A 404 29.70 -2.68 -9.03
N MET A 405 29.21 -1.48 -8.69
CA MET A 405 30.01 -0.25 -8.73
C MET A 405 30.75 0.02 -7.41
N GLU A 406 30.18 -0.40 -6.27
CA GLU A 406 30.81 -0.19 -4.96
C GLU A 406 31.56 -1.42 -4.47
N GLN A 407 31.01 -2.62 -4.73
CA GLN A 407 31.58 -3.85 -4.19
C GLN A 407 32.30 -4.70 -5.24
N SER A 408 32.25 -4.37 -6.52
CA SER A 408 32.77 -5.21 -7.62
C SER A 408 32.28 -6.66 -7.55
N ALA A 409 31.09 -6.87 -7.02
CA ALA A 409 30.50 -8.18 -6.66
C ALA A 409 29.45 -8.63 -7.68
N ALA A 410 29.75 -8.51 -8.97
CA ALA A 410 28.93 -9.13 -10.01
C ALA A 410 29.27 -10.63 -10.16
N PRO A 411 28.31 -11.48 -10.61
CA PRO A 411 28.62 -12.85 -11.01
C PRO A 411 29.77 -12.92 -12.01
N THR A 412 30.61 -13.96 -11.91
CA THR A 412 31.82 -14.12 -12.73
C THR A 412 31.52 -14.01 -14.23
N GLU A 413 30.41 -14.59 -14.68
CA GLU A 413 29.98 -14.56 -16.08
C GLU A 413 29.67 -13.14 -16.55
N LEU A 414 29.08 -12.30 -15.69
CA LEU A 414 28.81 -10.90 -15.98
C LEU A 414 30.09 -10.07 -15.97
N ASN A 415 30.99 -10.32 -15.03
CA ASN A 415 32.30 -9.65 -15.00
C ASN A 415 33.10 -9.96 -16.28
N ASN A 416 33.15 -11.23 -16.71
CA ASN A 416 33.78 -11.62 -17.95
C ASN A 416 33.15 -10.94 -19.17
N MET A 417 31.82 -10.88 -19.21
CA MET A 417 31.08 -10.20 -20.27
C MET A 417 31.41 -8.69 -20.30
N MET A 418 31.39 -8.02 -19.13
CA MET A 418 31.72 -6.59 -19.04
C MET A 418 33.15 -6.30 -19.49
N THR A 419 34.11 -7.10 -19.03
CA THR A 419 35.52 -7.00 -19.45
C THR A 419 35.67 -7.22 -20.94
N ASN A 420 34.98 -8.19 -21.50
CA ASN A 420 35.02 -8.43 -22.95
C ASN A 420 34.42 -7.27 -23.77
N VAL A 421 33.29 -6.71 -23.29
CA VAL A 421 32.64 -5.54 -23.91
C VAL A 421 33.59 -4.34 -23.88
N GLU A 422 34.28 -4.12 -22.75
CA GLU A 422 35.24 -3.03 -22.58
C GLU A 422 36.47 -3.18 -23.53
N ASN A 423 37.06 -4.36 -23.56
CA ASN A 423 38.28 -4.61 -24.29
C ASN A 423 38.04 -4.89 -25.79
N ASN A 424 36.97 -5.58 -26.14
CA ASN A 424 36.73 -6.09 -27.49
C ASN A 424 35.47 -5.50 -28.15
N GLY A 425 34.68 -4.67 -27.45
CA GLY A 425 33.40 -4.16 -27.96
C GLY A 425 32.33 -5.23 -28.17
N ALA A 426 32.51 -6.44 -27.60
CA ALA A 426 31.61 -7.58 -27.71
C ALA A 426 31.64 -8.43 -26.43
N PRO A 427 30.57 -9.18 -26.06
CA PRO A 427 30.52 -9.96 -24.81
C PRO A 427 31.40 -11.22 -24.80
N TRP A 428 32.14 -11.53 -25.87
CA TRP A 428 33.04 -12.68 -25.99
C TRP A 428 34.50 -12.24 -26.20
N GLN A 429 35.42 -13.18 -26.03
CA GLN A 429 36.87 -12.92 -26.01
C GLN A 429 37.50 -12.71 -27.36
N TYR A 430 36.77 -12.75 -28.46
CA TYR A 430 37.32 -12.64 -29.80
C TYR A 430 37.46 -11.17 -30.22
N SER A 431 38.50 -10.90 -31.01
CA SER A 431 38.72 -9.60 -31.62
C SER A 431 37.54 -9.17 -32.50
N GLN A 432 37.29 -7.84 -32.55
CA GLN A 432 36.31 -7.30 -33.50
C GLN A 432 36.60 -7.64 -34.95
N MET A 433 37.87 -7.86 -35.31
CA MET A 433 38.28 -8.27 -36.66
C MET A 433 37.76 -9.68 -37.00
N ASP A 434 37.67 -10.54 -36.03
CA ASP A 434 37.20 -11.93 -36.20
C ASP A 434 35.67 -12.06 -36.23
N ARG A 435 34.98 -10.99 -36.01
CA ARG A 435 33.50 -10.97 -35.83
C ARG A 435 32.72 -11.46 -37.05
N LEU A 436 33.30 -11.32 -38.24
CA LEU A 436 32.66 -11.70 -39.50
C LEU A 436 33.27 -12.95 -40.14
N ASN A 437 34.27 -13.60 -39.53
CA ASN A 437 34.92 -14.78 -40.09
C ASN A 437 33.97 -15.93 -40.38
N TRP A 438 32.89 -16.05 -39.58
CA TRP A 438 31.84 -17.07 -39.75
C TRP A 438 31.19 -17.06 -41.14
N LYS A 439 31.16 -15.93 -41.83
CA LYS A 439 30.57 -15.82 -43.17
C LYS A 439 31.49 -16.40 -44.29
N ASP A 440 32.80 -16.51 -44.00
CA ASP A 440 33.81 -16.97 -44.90
C ASP A 440 34.17 -18.46 -44.65
N GLU A 441 33.64 -19.03 -43.53
CA GLU A 441 33.81 -20.43 -43.13
C GLU A 441 32.65 -21.35 -43.60
N ALA A 442 31.68 -20.82 -44.35
CA ALA A 442 30.47 -21.55 -44.77
C ALA A 442 30.65 -22.21 -46.16
#